data_3a7a38180d8fb35938b3f8febcb70672
#
_entry.id   3a7a38180d8fb35938b3f8febcb70672
#
_cell.length_a   1.000
_cell.length_b   1.000
_cell.length_c   1.000
_cell.angle_alpha   90.00
_cell.angle_beta   90.00
_cell.angle_gamma   90.00
#
_symmetry.space_group_name_H-M   'P 1'
#
loop_
_entity.id
_entity.type
_entity.pdbx_description
1 polymer ?
#
loop_
_entity_poly.entity_id
_entity_poly.type
_entity_poly.pdbx_seq_one_letter_code
_entity_poly.pdbx_strand_id
1 'polypeptide(L)'
;MVYITTPDKVTAKNLGRKILEKRLAACVNIVDGMESMYWWEGKITEDKECILLIKTHYSNMKQLTKLVEKHHPYDCPCIISYTITEDEGSEGYRNWLYSESQR
;
A
#
# COMPACT_ATOMS: atom_id res chain seq x y z
N MET A 1 3.17 7.73 2.28
CA MET A 1 3.12 6.64 1.28
C MET A 1 3.15 5.30 1.98
N VAL A 2 2.38 4.34 1.51
CA VAL A 2 2.29 3.01 2.13
C VAL A 2 2.82 1.97 1.15
N TYR A 3 3.59 1.03 1.68
CA TYR A 3 4.17 -0.08 0.93
C TYR A 3 3.53 -1.37 1.43
N ILE A 4 2.91 -2.12 0.52
CA ILE A 4 2.27 -3.40 0.82
C ILE A 4 2.75 -4.41 -0.21
N THR A 5 3.04 -5.64 0.23
CA THR A 5 3.31 -6.74 -0.68
C THR A 5 2.10 -7.68 -0.72
N THR A 6 1.81 -8.21 -1.90
CA THR A 6 0.71 -9.14 -2.11
C THR A 6 1.21 -10.35 -2.89
N PRO A 7 0.51 -11.50 -2.82
CA PRO A 7 0.97 -12.69 -3.55
C PRO A 7 0.86 -12.55 -5.07
N ASP A 8 -0.04 -11.70 -5.55
CA ASP A 8 -0.28 -11.55 -6.98
C ASP A 8 -0.92 -10.20 -7.31
N LYS A 9 -0.99 -9.93 -8.60
CA LYS A 9 -1.55 -8.69 -9.14
C LYS A 9 -3.06 -8.56 -8.89
N VAL A 10 -3.78 -9.66 -8.93
CA VAL A 10 -5.24 -9.65 -8.70
C VAL A 10 -5.54 -9.19 -7.27
N THR A 11 -4.83 -9.72 -6.30
CA THR A 11 -4.97 -9.33 -4.90
C THR A 11 -4.64 -7.84 -4.72
N ALA A 12 -3.54 -7.38 -5.33
CA ALA A 12 -3.15 -5.98 -5.26
C ALA A 12 -4.22 -5.05 -5.84
N LYS A 13 -4.77 -5.41 -6.99
CA LYS A 13 -5.85 -4.63 -7.62
C LYS A 13 -7.10 -4.58 -6.76
N ASN A 14 -7.49 -5.71 -6.19
CA ASN A 14 -8.69 -5.78 -5.34
C ASN A 14 -8.54 -4.92 -4.08
N LEU A 15 -7.38 -5.01 -3.41
CA LEU A 15 -7.09 -4.19 -2.25
C LEU A 15 -7.05 -2.71 -2.62
N GLY A 16 -6.34 -2.37 -3.69
CA GLY A 16 -6.23 -1.00 -4.16
C GLY A 16 -7.58 -0.37 -4.47
N ARG A 17 -8.44 -1.10 -5.14
CA ARG A 17 -9.80 -0.62 -5.46
C ARG A 17 -10.62 -0.36 -4.19
N LYS A 18 -10.58 -1.28 -3.22
CA LYS A 18 -11.29 -1.11 -1.95
C LYS A 18 -10.80 0.12 -1.20
N ILE A 19 -9.50 0.35 -1.19
CA ILE A 19 -8.88 1.51 -0.54
C ILE A 19 -9.37 2.81 -1.21
N LEU A 20 -9.36 2.85 -2.53
CA LEU A 20 -9.81 4.03 -3.28
C LEU A 20 -11.29 4.30 -3.11
N GLU A 21 -12.12 3.26 -3.16
CA GLU A 21 -13.58 3.39 -2.99
C GLU A 21 -13.96 3.97 -1.63
N LYS A 22 -13.16 3.70 -0.62
CA LYS A 22 -13.36 4.22 0.73
C LYS A 22 -12.71 5.60 0.95
N ARG A 23 -12.12 6.19 -0.09
CA ARG A 23 -11.40 7.46 0.00
C ARG A 23 -10.26 7.44 1.00
N LEU A 24 -9.64 6.28 1.20
CA LEU A 24 -8.50 6.13 2.10
C LEU A 24 -7.17 6.40 1.41
N ALA A 25 -7.19 6.69 0.13
CA ALA A 25 -6.02 7.06 -0.64
C ALA A 25 -6.41 7.84 -1.89
N ALA A 26 -5.48 8.61 -2.41
CA ALA A 26 -5.65 9.34 -3.66
C ALA A 26 -5.23 8.50 -4.86
N CYS A 27 -4.23 7.64 -4.67
CA CYS A 27 -3.62 6.90 -5.78
C CYS A 27 -3.03 5.61 -5.27
N VAL A 28 -3.16 4.56 -6.08
CA VAL A 28 -2.45 3.30 -5.87
C VAL A 28 -1.64 2.97 -7.12
N ASN A 29 -0.44 2.46 -6.91
CA ASN A 29 0.42 1.97 -7.99
C ASN A 29 0.71 0.50 -7.74
N ILE A 30 0.66 -0.29 -8.81
CA ILE A 30 0.87 -1.73 -8.72
C ILE A 30 2.10 -2.08 -9.54
N VAL A 31 3.08 -2.74 -8.90
CA VAL A 31 4.30 -3.17 -9.55
C VAL A 31 4.40 -4.68 -9.43
N ASP A 32 4.16 -5.37 -10.52
CA ASP A 32 4.20 -6.82 -10.57
C ASP A 32 5.62 -7.33 -10.82
N GLY A 33 5.85 -8.62 -10.63
CA GLY A 33 7.11 -9.28 -10.96
C GLY A 33 8.23 -9.08 -9.95
N MET A 34 7.91 -8.76 -8.70
CA MET A 34 8.90 -8.66 -7.65
C MET A 34 9.29 -10.04 -7.14
N GLU A 35 10.58 -10.26 -6.94
CA GLU A 35 11.09 -11.44 -6.27
C GLU A 35 11.46 -11.06 -4.85
N SER A 36 10.97 -11.85 -3.86
CA SER A 36 11.24 -11.61 -2.46
C SER A 36 12.00 -12.77 -1.85
N MET A 37 12.98 -12.47 -1.01
CA MET A 37 13.68 -13.45 -0.19
C MET A 37 13.62 -12.98 1.25
N TYR A 38 13.20 -13.85 2.16
CA TYR A 38 12.99 -13.45 3.55
C TYR A 38 13.06 -14.63 4.49
N TRP A 39 13.26 -14.34 5.75
CA TRP A 39 13.24 -15.35 6.81
C TRP A 39 11.80 -15.69 7.19
N TRP A 40 11.47 -16.96 7.13
CA TRP A 40 10.18 -17.48 7.55
C TRP A 40 10.38 -18.84 8.21
N GLU A 41 9.90 -18.98 9.44
CA GLU A 41 10.01 -20.22 10.21
C GLU A 41 11.42 -20.80 10.25
N GLY A 42 12.40 -19.94 10.44
CA GLY A 42 13.81 -20.33 10.55
C GLY A 42 14.51 -20.67 9.23
N LYS A 43 13.87 -20.40 8.11
CA LYS A 43 14.43 -20.68 6.76
C LYS A 43 14.35 -19.46 5.87
N ILE A 44 15.28 -19.38 4.92
CA ILE A 44 15.19 -18.39 3.84
C ILE A 44 14.16 -18.91 2.84
N THR A 45 13.13 -18.12 2.63
CA THR A 45 12.03 -18.43 1.73
C THR A 45 12.06 -17.47 0.55
N GLU A 46 11.77 -17.98 -0.64
CA GLU A 46 11.71 -17.16 -1.85
C GLU A 46 10.31 -17.22 -2.43
N ASP A 47 9.77 -16.06 -2.78
CA ASP A 47 8.45 -15.94 -3.38
C ASP A 47 8.44 -14.87 -4.46
N LYS A 48 7.51 -15.01 -5.39
CA LYS A 48 7.16 -13.93 -6.31
C LYS A 48 6.02 -13.17 -5.68
N GLU A 49 6.15 -11.84 -5.66
CA GLU A 49 5.15 -10.96 -5.07
C GLU A 49 4.86 -9.77 -5.96
N CYS A 50 3.80 -9.07 -5.63
CA CYS A 50 3.39 -7.84 -6.28
C CYS A 50 3.44 -6.72 -5.24
N ILE A 51 3.94 -5.55 -5.65
CA ILE A 51 3.98 -4.38 -4.77
C ILE A 51 2.73 -3.55 -5.00
N LEU A 52 2.08 -3.15 -3.91
CA LEU A 52 1.02 -2.16 -3.91
C LEU A 52 1.54 -0.92 -3.17
N LEU A 53 1.77 0.16 -3.93
CA LEU A 53 2.17 1.44 -3.39
C LEU A 53 0.95 2.33 -3.28
N ILE A 54 0.77 2.97 -2.13
CA ILE A 54 -0.41 3.76 -1.84
C ILE A 54 0.01 5.16 -1.45
N LYS A 55 -0.56 6.14 -2.12
CA LYS A 55 -0.30 7.55 -1.82
C LYS A 55 -1.51 8.11 -1.09
N THR A 56 -1.31 8.46 0.17
CA THR A 56 -2.37 8.93 1.04
C THR A 56 -1.84 9.84 2.13
N HIS A 57 -2.76 10.48 2.83
CA HIS A 57 -2.48 11.29 4.00
C HIS A 57 -2.34 10.40 5.23
N TYR A 58 -1.44 10.75 6.16
CA TYR A 58 -1.17 9.93 7.34
C TYR A 58 -2.42 9.69 8.22
N SER A 59 -3.38 10.61 8.21
CA SER A 59 -4.61 10.48 9.00
C SER A 59 -5.45 9.26 8.61
N ASN A 60 -5.22 8.70 7.42
CA ASN A 60 -5.96 7.52 6.93
C ASN A 60 -5.29 6.20 7.30
N MET A 61 -4.09 6.24 7.89
CA MET A 61 -3.27 5.05 8.06
C MET A 61 -3.91 3.97 8.91
N LYS A 62 -4.57 4.34 10.01
CA LYS A 62 -5.23 3.38 10.90
C LYS A 62 -6.34 2.61 10.18
N GLN A 63 -7.21 3.32 9.47
CA GLN A 63 -8.32 2.71 8.77
C GLN A 63 -7.86 1.89 7.57
N LEU A 64 -6.85 2.39 6.86
CA LEU A 64 -6.25 1.68 5.74
C LEU A 64 -5.65 0.35 6.21
N THR A 65 -4.90 0.37 7.30
CA THR A 65 -4.30 -0.83 7.88
C THR A 65 -5.37 -1.85 8.23
N LYS A 66 -6.43 -1.43 8.90
CA LYS A 66 -7.54 -2.34 9.27
C LYS A 66 -8.20 -2.96 8.05
N LEU A 67 -8.43 -2.15 7.01
CA LEU A 67 -9.05 -2.65 5.78
C LEU A 67 -8.16 -3.69 5.12
N VAL A 68 -6.85 -3.42 5.01
CA VAL A 68 -5.91 -4.35 4.40
C VAL A 68 -5.81 -5.64 5.20
N GLU A 69 -5.67 -5.55 6.53
CA GLU A 69 -5.61 -6.73 7.38
C GLU A 69 -6.86 -7.62 7.23
N LYS A 70 -8.03 -7.00 7.08
CA LYS A 70 -9.28 -7.73 6.91
C LYS A 70 -9.34 -8.51 5.61
N HIS A 71 -8.76 -7.99 4.54
CA HIS A 71 -8.90 -8.54 3.19
C HIS A 71 -7.64 -9.16 2.61
N HIS A 72 -6.51 -9.03 3.28
CA HIS A 72 -5.24 -9.59 2.81
C HIS A 72 -5.18 -11.09 3.08
N PRO A 73 -4.68 -11.92 2.14
CA PRO A 73 -4.63 -13.36 2.34
C PRO A 73 -3.56 -13.83 3.33
N TYR A 74 -2.55 -13.00 3.64
CA TYR A 74 -1.51 -13.36 4.59
C TYR A 74 -1.97 -13.14 6.03
N ASP A 75 -1.52 -14.00 6.95
CA ASP A 75 -1.75 -13.82 8.38
C ASP A 75 -1.02 -12.60 8.92
N CYS A 76 0.16 -12.33 8.40
CA CYS A 76 0.99 -11.20 8.81
C CYS A 76 1.42 -10.40 7.56
N PRO A 77 0.53 -9.58 6.98
CA PRO A 77 0.87 -8.84 5.78
C PRO A 77 1.87 -7.73 6.04
N CYS A 78 2.74 -7.46 5.07
CA CYS A 78 3.62 -6.31 5.09
C CYS A 78 2.80 -5.06 4.81
N ILE A 79 2.64 -4.21 5.81
CA ILE A 79 1.97 -2.91 5.69
C ILE A 79 2.86 -1.91 6.42
N ILE A 80 3.65 -1.15 5.67
CA ILE A 80 4.55 -0.15 6.25
C ILE A 80 4.34 1.19 5.56
N SER A 81 4.60 2.26 6.29
CA SER A 81 4.41 3.60 5.74
C SER A 81 5.69 4.41 5.79
N TYR A 82 5.80 5.33 4.85
CA TYR A 82 6.88 6.30 4.74
C TYR A 82 6.29 7.69 4.73
N THR A 83 6.93 8.61 5.44
CA THR A 83 6.53 10.00 5.42
C THR A 83 6.87 10.62 4.06
N ILE A 84 5.90 11.30 3.46
CA ILE A 84 6.15 12.09 2.26
C ILE A 84 6.68 13.44 2.74
N THR A 85 7.84 13.84 2.20
CA THR A 85 8.47 15.10 2.59
C THR A 85 7.59 16.27 2.17
N GLU A 86 7.31 17.15 3.13
CA GLU A 86 6.64 18.43 2.87
C GLU A 86 7.65 19.40 2.26
N ASP A 87 7.16 20.37 1.54
CA ASP A 87 7.94 21.46 0.92
C ASP A 87 8.93 21.02 -0.17
N GLU A 88 8.82 19.80 -0.64
CA GLU A 88 9.64 19.27 -1.74
C GLU A 88 8.77 18.67 -2.83
N GLY A 89 9.27 18.67 -4.06
CA GLY A 89 8.59 18.11 -5.21
C GLY A 89 7.48 19.00 -5.74
N SER A 90 6.54 18.39 -6.43
CA SER A 90 5.44 19.11 -7.08
C SER A 90 4.38 19.54 -6.07
N GLU A 91 4.24 20.83 -5.85
CA GLU A 91 3.23 21.38 -4.94
C GLU A 91 1.81 21.04 -5.41
N GLY A 92 1.57 21.18 -6.70
CA GLY A 92 0.25 20.86 -7.29
C GLY A 92 -0.14 19.41 -7.05
N TYR A 93 0.80 18.50 -7.23
CA TYR A 93 0.56 17.08 -7.00
C TYR A 93 0.31 16.78 -5.52
N ARG A 94 1.11 17.36 -4.64
CA ARG A 94 0.95 17.18 -3.18
C ARG A 94 -0.42 17.69 -2.71
N ASN A 95 -0.86 18.82 -3.23
CA ASN A 95 -2.18 19.38 -2.92
C ASN A 95 -3.31 18.47 -3.44
N TRP A 96 -3.15 17.94 -4.65
CA TRP A 96 -4.09 16.98 -5.22
C TRP A 96 -4.17 15.71 -4.36
N LEU A 97 -3.02 15.19 -3.97
CA LEU A 97 -2.95 13.99 -3.13
C LEU A 97 -3.69 14.20 -1.81
N TYR A 98 -3.47 15.35 -1.18
CA TYR A 98 -4.14 15.68 0.08
C TYR A 98 -5.65 15.75 -0.11
N SER A 99 -6.12 16.50 -1.11
CA SER A 99 -7.56 16.68 -1.32
C SER A 99 -8.28 15.39 -1.69
N GLU A 100 -7.65 14.52 -2.48
CA GLU A 100 -8.26 13.27 -2.90
C GLU A 100 -8.16 12.15 -1.85
N SER A 101 -7.39 12.37 -0.80
CA SER A 101 -7.26 11.43 0.33
C SER A 101 -8.23 11.78 1.48
N GLN A 102 -9.16 12.68 1.28
CA GLN A 102 -10.14 13.07 2.28
C GLN A 102 -11.43 12.27 2.11
N ARG A 103 -11.92 11.78 3.21
CA ARG A 103 -13.17 11.01 3.24
C ARG A 103 -14.38 11.91 3.30
#